data_f19935a62c46da9d0591577317babaaf
#
_entry.id   f19935a62c46da9d0591577317babaaf
#
_cell.length_a   1.000
_cell.length_b   1.000
_cell.length_c   1.000
_cell.angle_alpha   90.00
_cell.angle_beta   90.00
_cell.angle_gamma   90.00
#
_symmetry.space_group_name_H-M   'P 1'
#
loop_
_entity.id
_entity.type
_entity.pdbx_description
1 polymer ?
#
loop_
_entity_poly.entity_id
_entity_poly.type
_entity_poly.pdbx_seq_one_letter_code
_entity_poly.pdbx_strand_id
1 'polypeptide(L)'
;MVINKIKTAYNEFMMKRLKKSVSNGVRKYINAKNANKTWKPGVDWVQYSGPFFDGKEYGAAVDNLMDEWLIFGKKCREFELEFADHLGKDYGILTNSGSSANLLMTSVLKFKRLGKTMKKFQLEPGAKFITPVVCFPTTINPLIQNGFEPVFVDVTMPNLHIDLDQVEALLKKDKKKEIKGLIFAHVLGNPPDMDRVMSLVKKYDLIFLEDSCDALGSTWKDEKLGSFGDISTCSFFPAHHMSMGEGGFVATNNNQVRLALAAIRDWGRACYCNSNKPGNVTGGTACGMRFGAWFPEQKDIIFDHRYIFDEIGYNIKPLELQAAMGLEQLKKIDYMHDRRKQNFKRMHEIMSK
;
A
#
# COMPACT_ATOMS: atom_id res chain seq x y z
N MET A 1 -4.33 49.69 9.59
CA MET A 1 -4.64 48.29 9.91
C MET A 1 -5.73 47.69 8.98
N VAL A 2 -6.86 48.33 8.73
CA VAL A 2 -7.96 47.86 7.87
C VAL A 2 -7.51 47.70 6.41
N ILE A 3 -6.85 48.69 5.81
CA ILE A 3 -6.40 48.67 4.41
C ILE A 3 -5.42 47.51 4.16
N ASN A 4 -4.53 47.21 5.09
CA ASN A 4 -3.61 46.03 4.96
C ASN A 4 -4.35 44.71 5.00
N LYS A 5 -5.40 44.56 5.82
CA LYS A 5 -6.23 43.35 5.84
C LYS A 5 -7.00 43.18 4.53
N ILE A 6 -7.53 44.24 3.95
CA ILE A 6 -8.23 44.21 2.66
C ILE A 6 -7.24 43.82 1.54
N LYS A 7 -6.05 44.40 1.49
CA LYS A 7 -5.02 44.07 0.50
C LYS A 7 -4.56 42.62 0.61
N THR A 8 -4.39 42.12 1.83
CA THR A 8 -4.03 40.68 2.05
C THR A 8 -5.15 39.76 1.56
N ALA A 9 -6.40 40.02 1.92
CA ALA A 9 -7.54 39.22 1.49
C ALA A 9 -7.72 39.23 -0.05
N TYR A 10 -7.51 40.38 -0.69
CA TYR A 10 -7.55 40.49 -2.15
C TYR A 10 -6.42 39.67 -2.80
N ASN A 11 -5.21 39.75 -2.30
CA ASN A 11 -4.08 38.98 -2.81
C ASN A 11 -4.33 37.46 -2.66
N GLU A 12 -4.81 37.01 -1.51
CA GLU A 12 -5.17 35.61 -1.30
C GLU A 12 -6.25 35.13 -2.27
N PHE A 13 -7.27 35.96 -2.53
CA PHE A 13 -8.33 35.65 -3.49
C PHE A 13 -7.75 35.55 -4.91
N MET A 14 -6.89 36.47 -5.32
CA MET A 14 -6.26 36.45 -6.64
C MET A 14 -5.34 35.23 -6.80
N MET A 15 -4.56 34.87 -5.79
CA MET A 15 -3.70 33.68 -5.82
C MET A 15 -4.54 32.39 -5.96
N LYS A 16 -5.64 32.26 -5.22
CA LYS A 16 -6.58 31.14 -5.37
C LYS A 16 -7.17 31.06 -6.79
N ARG A 17 -7.52 32.20 -7.40
CA ARG A 17 -8.01 32.25 -8.80
C ARG A 17 -6.95 31.80 -9.80
N LEU A 18 -5.72 32.29 -9.65
CA LEU A 18 -4.61 31.93 -10.53
C LEU A 18 -4.30 30.43 -10.41
N LYS A 19 -4.19 29.90 -9.17
CA LYS A 19 -4.01 28.46 -8.93
C LYS A 19 -5.07 27.63 -9.66
N LYS A 20 -6.36 27.98 -9.48
CA LYS A 20 -7.48 27.30 -10.13
C LYS A 20 -7.41 27.41 -11.68
N SER A 21 -6.97 28.56 -12.20
CA SER A 21 -6.81 28.76 -13.66
C SER A 21 -5.74 27.84 -14.25
N VAL A 22 -4.57 27.72 -13.60
CA VAL A 22 -3.46 26.85 -14.03
C VAL A 22 -3.93 25.39 -14.01
N SER A 23 -4.46 24.92 -12.91
CA SER A 23 -4.95 23.54 -12.77
C SER A 23 -6.06 23.22 -13.80
N ASN A 24 -7.01 24.11 -14.02
CA ASN A 24 -8.04 23.94 -15.05
C ASN A 24 -7.46 23.95 -16.47
N GLY A 25 -6.44 24.77 -16.74
CA GLY A 25 -5.70 24.76 -18.01
C GLY A 25 -5.09 23.39 -18.29
N VAL A 26 -4.41 22.81 -17.29
CA VAL A 26 -3.85 21.45 -17.40
C VAL A 26 -4.95 20.40 -17.63
N ARG A 27 -6.04 20.46 -16.88
CA ARG A 27 -7.18 19.53 -17.06
C ARG A 27 -7.74 19.60 -18.48
N LYS A 28 -7.97 20.80 -19.00
CA LYS A 28 -8.47 21.02 -20.37
C LYS A 28 -7.50 20.50 -21.42
N TYR A 29 -6.21 20.79 -21.27
CA TYR A 29 -5.18 20.34 -22.21
C TYR A 29 -5.13 18.81 -22.28
N ILE A 30 -5.07 18.13 -21.15
CA ILE A 30 -5.00 16.65 -21.09
C ILE A 30 -6.26 16.03 -21.69
N ASN A 31 -7.45 16.55 -21.34
CA ASN A 31 -8.71 16.02 -21.85
C ASN A 31 -8.82 16.22 -23.37
N ALA A 32 -8.42 17.39 -23.91
CA ALA A 32 -8.37 17.63 -25.34
C ALA A 32 -7.38 16.71 -26.05
N LYS A 33 -6.17 16.52 -25.47
CA LYS A 33 -5.16 15.57 -25.98
C LYS A 33 -5.73 14.14 -26.05
N ASN A 34 -6.41 13.70 -25.00
CA ASN A 34 -6.98 12.35 -24.94
C ASN A 34 -8.15 12.18 -25.92
N ALA A 35 -9.00 13.20 -26.10
CA ALA A 35 -10.10 13.18 -27.07
C ALA A 35 -9.62 13.08 -28.52
N ASN A 36 -8.45 13.66 -28.82
CA ASN A 36 -7.87 13.63 -30.16
C ASN A 36 -7.00 12.38 -30.42
N LYS A 37 -6.85 11.50 -29.43
CA LYS A 37 -6.07 10.28 -29.58
C LYS A 37 -6.87 9.23 -30.35
N THR A 38 -6.49 8.98 -31.58
CA THR A 38 -7.07 7.93 -32.43
C THR A 38 -6.10 6.76 -32.49
N TRP A 39 -6.59 5.53 -32.29
CA TRP A 39 -5.81 4.32 -32.48
C TRP A 39 -6.12 3.69 -33.84
N LYS A 40 -5.08 3.34 -34.60
CA LYS A 40 -5.21 2.78 -35.96
C LYS A 40 -4.76 1.31 -35.93
N PRO A 41 -5.66 0.33 -36.26
CA PRO A 41 -5.30 -1.08 -36.37
C PRO A 41 -4.14 -1.28 -37.39
N GLY A 42 -3.19 -2.13 -36.99
CA GLY A 42 -2.04 -2.47 -37.86
C GLY A 42 -0.95 -1.40 -37.97
N VAL A 43 -1.16 -0.21 -37.34
CA VAL A 43 -0.20 0.90 -37.34
C VAL A 43 0.24 1.20 -35.90
N ASP A 44 -0.71 1.39 -34.99
CA ASP A 44 -0.41 1.78 -33.64
C ASP A 44 -0.20 0.56 -32.75
N TRP A 45 0.80 0.65 -31.89
CA TRP A 45 1.12 -0.40 -30.92
C TRP A 45 0.03 -0.54 -29.86
N VAL A 46 -0.36 -1.76 -29.55
CA VAL A 46 -1.23 -2.07 -28.39
C VAL A 46 -0.34 -2.25 -27.18
N GLN A 47 -0.40 -1.30 -26.26
CA GLN A 47 0.31 -1.42 -24.99
C GLN A 47 -0.34 -2.50 -24.10
N TYR A 48 0.46 -3.38 -23.54
CA TYR A 48 -0.03 -4.41 -22.62
C TYR A 48 -0.52 -3.84 -21.28
N SER A 49 0.00 -2.67 -20.89
CA SER A 49 -0.38 -1.98 -19.66
C SER A 49 -0.16 -0.47 -19.78
N GLY A 50 -0.69 0.28 -18.84
CA GLY A 50 -0.49 1.71 -18.71
C GLY A 50 -1.59 2.37 -17.87
N PRO A 51 -1.33 3.55 -17.31
CA PRO A 51 -2.29 4.24 -16.46
C PRO A 51 -3.48 4.76 -17.26
N PHE A 52 -4.67 4.63 -16.72
CA PHE A 52 -5.88 5.28 -17.23
C PHE A 52 -6.05 6.64 -16.58
N PHE A 53 -5.30 7.64 -17.07
CA PHE A 53 -5.33 9.01 -16.57
C PHE A 53 -6.12 9.95 -17.49
N ASP A 54 -6.84 10.88 -16.87
CA ASP A 54 -7.43 12.03 -17.54
C ASP A 54 -6.97 13.35 -16.90
N GLY A 55 -7.64 14.45 -17.19
CA GLY A 55 -7.26 15.74 -16.62
C GLY A 55 -7.39 15.84 -15.10
N LYS A 56 -8.10 14.90 -14.44
CA LYS A 56 -8.30 14.95 -12.98
C LYS A 56 -7.03 14.61 -12.22
N GLU A 57 -6.36 13.53 -12.58
CA GLU A 57 -5.08 13.12 -11.96
C GLU A 57 -4.00 14.19 -12.15
N TYR A 58 -3.83 14.65 -13.39
CA TYR A 58 -2.84 15.70 -13.69
C TYR A 58 -3.17 17.01 -12.98
N GLY A 59 -4.47 17.39 -12.95
CA GLY A 59 -4.91 18.57 -12.21
C GLY A 59 -4.66 18.46 -10.72
N ALA A 60 -4.93 17.29 -10.10
CA ALA A 60 -4.66 17.05 -8.69
C ALA A 60 -3.17 17.12 -8.35
N ALA A 61 -2.30 16.57 -9.21
CA ALA A 61 -0.86 16.66 -9.04
C ALA A 61 -0.38 18.12 -9.11
N VAL A 62 -0.85 18.90 -10.09
CA VAL A 62 -0.49 20.32 -10.24
C VAL A 62 -1.02 21.17 -9.09
N ASP A 63 -2.26 20.91 -8.61
CA ASP A 63 -2.80 21.57 -7.43
C ASP A 63 -1.89 21.36 -6.21
N ASN A 64 -1.41 20.13 -6.03
CA ASN A 64 -0.50 19.78 -4.93
C ASN A 64 0.89 20.43 -5.07
N LEU A 65 1.44 20.45 -6.30
CA LEU A 65 2.71 21.15 -6.57
C LEU A 65 2.63 22.64 -6.21
N MET A 66 1.49 23.29 -6.48
CA MET A 66 1.27 24.70 -6.14
C MET A 66 0.99 24.93 -4.64
N ASP A 67 0.75 23.89 -3.85
CA ASP A 67 0.64 23.96 -2.38
C ASP A 67 2.01 23.88 -1.71
N GLU A 68 3.09 23.66 -2.47
CA GLU A 68 4.49 23.62 -2.03
C GLU A 68 4.81 22.56 -0.97
N TRP A 69 3.85 21.66 -0.67
CA TRP A 69 4.04 20.55 0.27
C TRP A 69 4.21 19.25 -0.50
N LEU A 70 5.47 18.84 -0.72
CA LEU A 70 5.81 17.71 -1.61
C LEU A 70 6.00 16.39 -0.89
N ILE A 71 6.33 16.44 0.41
CA ILE A 71 6.53 15.22 1.22
C ILE A 71 5.19 14.71 1.76
N PHE A 72 5.22 13.53 2.39
CA PHE A 72 4.05 12.92 3.02
C PHE A 72 3.22 13.93 3.83
N GLY A 73 1.94 14.09 3.48
CA GLY A 73 1.06 15.11 4.07
C GLY A 73 -0.41 14.69 4.11
N LYS A 74 -1.29 15.65 3.84
CA LYS A 74 -2.74 15.49 3.96
C LYS A 74 -3.31 14.50 2.96
N LYS A 75 -2.89 14.56 1.69
CA LYS A 75 -3.38 13.68 0.63
C LYS A 75 -2.94 12.23 0.83
N CYS A 76 -1.71 12.04 1.30
CA CYS A 76 -1.23 10.71 1.69
C CYS A 76 -2.10 10.10 2.80
N ARG A 77 -2.46 10.89 3.83
CA ARG A 77 -3.32 10.40 4.92
C ARG A 77 -4.75 10.13 4.48
N GLU A 78 -5.31 11.01 3.65
CA GLU A 78 -6.64 10.85 3.06
C GLU A 78 -6.69 9.54 2.26
N PHE A 79 -5.67 9.30 1.43
CA PHE A 79 -5.55 8.06 0.67
C PHE A 79 -5.37 6.83 1.56
N GLU A 80 -4.57 6.90 2.64
CA GLU A 80 -4.42 5.79 3.59
C GLU A 80 -5.76 5.34 4.17
N LEU A 81 -6.64 6.28 4.51
CA LEU A 81 -7.97 5.99 5.06
C LEU A 81 -8.92 5.44 4.00
N GLU A 82 -9.05 6.13 2.87
CA GLU A 82 -10.00 5.75 1.82
C GLU A 82 -9.64 4.41 1.17
N PHE A 83 -8.35 4.14 0.97
CA PHE A 83 -7.92 2.88 0.35
C PHE A 83 -7.97 1.71 1.33
N ALA A 84 -7.69 1.91 2.62
CA ALA A 84 -7.89 0.87 3.64
C ALA A 84 -9.37 0.45 3.70
N ASP A 85 -10.28 1.41 3.76
CA ASP A 85 -11.74 1.18 3.71
C ASP A 85 -12.14 0.44 2.43
N HIS A 86 -11.61 0.87 1.27
CA HIS A 86 -11.84 0.20 -0.01
C HIS A 86 -11.41 -1.28 0.01
N LEU A 87 -10.33 -1.63 0.68
CA LEU A 87 -9.87 -3.02 0.84
C LEU A 87 -10.64 -3.81 1.91
N GLY A 88 -11.44 -3.15 2.75
CA GLY A 88 -12.06 -3.77 3.92
C GLY A 88 -11.09 -3.98 5.09
N LYS A 89 -10.10 -3.07 5.24
CA LYS A 89 -9.12 -3.07 6.32
C LYS A 89 -9.26 -1.82 7.20
N ASP A 90 -8.96 -1.97 8.49
CA ASP A 90 -9.06 -0.86 9.44
C ASP A 90 -7.95 0.18 9.27
N TYR A 91 -6.77 -0.25 8.83
CA TYR A 91 -5.59 0.60 8.75
C TYR A 91 -4.78 0.37 7.49
N GLY A 92 -4.19 1.47 6.98
CA GLY A 92 -3.29 1.45 5.85
C GLY A 92 -2.08 2.34 6.02
N ILE A 93 -0.99 1.97 5.39
CA ILE A 93 0.28 2.68 5.33
C ILE A 93 0.71 2.78 3.87
N LEU A 94 0.77 3.99 3.36
CA LEU A 94 1.19 4.28 1.99
C LEU A 94 2.72 4.28 1.88
N THR A 95 3.26 3.63 0.84
CA THR A 95 4.69 3.56 0.54
C THR A 95 4.97 4.04 -0.90
N ASN A 96 6.25 4.21 -1.25
CA ASN A 96 6.66 4.68 -2.57
C ASN A 96 6.60 3.62 -3.68
N SER A 97 6.39 2.35 -3.35
CA SER A 97 6.20 1.26 -4.34
C SER A 97 5.61 0.01 -3.67
N GLY A 98 5.02 -0.91 -4.48
CA GLY A 98 4.60 -2.23 -4.00
C GLY A 98 5.75 -3.06 -3.44
N SER A 99 6.94 -2.96 -4.05
CA SER A 99 8.15 -3.63 -3.54
C SER A 99 8.54 -3.12 -2.16
N SER A 100 8.44 -1.82 -1.92
CA SER A 100 8.65 -1.23 -0.59
C SER A 100 7.54 -1.62 0.39
N ALA A 101 6.32 -1.84 -0.08
CA ALA A 101 5.23 -2.35 0.74
C ALA A 101 5.53 -3.77 1.23
N ASN A 102 5.99 -4.66 0.34
CA ASN A 102 6.41 -6.01 0.71
C ASN A 102 7.61 -6.01 1.67
N LEU A 103 8.58 -5.12 1.45
CA LEU A 103 9.72 -4.95 2.38
C LEU A 103 9.22 -4.51 3.76
N LEU A 104 8.33 -3.54 3.82
CA LEU A 104 7.77 -3.02 5.07
C LEU A 104 6.93 -4.08 5.79
N MET A 105 6.08 -4.82 5.06
CA MET A 105 5.26 -5.93 5.55
C MET A 105 6.10 -7.00 6.25
N THR A 106 7.25 -7.33 5.70
CA THR A 106 8.16 -8.33 6.27
C THR A 106 9.03 -7.77 7.40
N SER A 107 9.53 -6.55 7.25
CA SER A 107 10.41 -5.92 8.24
C SER A 107 9.71 -5.69 9.58
N VAL A 108 8.40 -5.47 9.58
CA VAL A 108 7.63 -5.27 10.81
C VAL A 108 7.64 -6.49 11.74
N LEU A 109 7.88 -7.69 11.20
CA LEU A 109 7.94 -8.93 11.98
C LEU A 109 9.18 -9.04 12.88
N LYS A 110 10.16 -8.14 12.71
CA LYS A 110 11.35 -8.02 13.57
C LYS A 110 11.22 -6.89 14.60
N PHE A 111 10.11 -6.17 14.60
CA PHE A 111 9.93 -4.99 15.43
C PHE A 111 9.81 -5.37 16.90
N LYS A 112 10.87 -5.13 17.68
CA LYS A 112 10.99 -5.59 19.08
C LYS A 112 9.85 -5.17 19.99
N ARG A 113 9.29 -3.99 19.76
CA ARG A 113 8.20 -3.47 20.57
C ARG A 113 6.89 -4.24 20.39
N LEU A 114 6.65 -4.87 19.21
CA LEU A 114 5.50 -5.73 18.99
C LEU A 114 5.49 -6.94 19.93
N GLY A 115 6.66 -7.53 20.17
CA GLY A 115 6.78 -8.71 21.02
C GLY A 115 6.32 -8.52 22.47
N LYS A 116 6.22 -7.27 22.95
CA LYS A 116 5.65 -6.98 24.28
C LYS A 116 4.14 -7.18 24.33
N THR A 117 3.44 -6.99 23.21
CA THR A 117 1.98 -7.03 23.10
C THR A 117 1.47 -8.14 22.18
N MET A 118 2.27 -8.55 21.21
CA MET A 118 1.90 -9.47 20.15
C MET A 118 3.06 -10.41 19.75
N LYS A 119 3.35 -11.38 20.62
CA LYS A 119 4.47 -12.34 20.43
C LYS A 119 4.48 -13.04 19.07
N LYS A 120 3.30 -13.31 18.48
CA LYS A 120 3.16 -13.93 17.16
C LYS A 120 3.89 -13.14 16.08
N PHE A 121 3.89 -11.79 16.16
CA PHE A 121 4.47 -10.90 15.15
C PHE A 121 5.94 -10.52 15.42
N GLN A 122 6.54 -11.00 16.50
CA GLN A 122 7.97 -10.80 16.73
C GLN A 122 8.73 -12.08 16.42
N LEU A 123 9.44 -12.08 15.30
CA LEU A 123 10.18 -13.23 14.81
C LEU A 123 11.70 -12.98 14.85
N GLU A 124 12.45 -14.05 15.09
CA GLU A 124 13.89 -14.05 15.01
C GLU A 124 14.37 -14.52 13.63
N PRO A 125 15.60 -14.16 13.22
CA PRO A 125 16.23 -14.73 12.01
C PRO A 125 16.16 -16.25 12.00
N GLY A 126 15.98 -16.84 10.80
CA GLY A 126 15.77 -18.28 10.63
C GLY A 126 14.30 -18.72 10.71
N ALA A 127 13.36 -17.84 11.07
CA ALA A 127 11.94 -18.16 10.96
C ALA A 127 11.54 -18.47 9.52
N LYS A 128 10.78 -19.55 9.31
CA LYS A 128 10.46 -20.07 7.98
C LYS A 128 9.09 -19.60 7.50
N PHE A 129 9.03 -19.25 6.22
CA PHE A 129 7.78 -18.90 5.53
C PHE A 129 7.57 -19.78 4.31
N ILE A 130 6.41 -20.43 4.20
CA ILE A 130 6.04 -21.15 2.98
C ILE A 130 5.64 -20.14 1.92
N THR A 131 6.15 -20.34 0.69
CA THR A 131 5.87 -19.50 -0.48
C THR A 131 5.88 -20.34 -1.76
N PRO A 132 5.08 -20.03 -2.78
CA PRO A 132 5.15 -20.73 -4.06
C PRO A 132 6.39 -20.30 -4.86
N VAL A 133 6.86 -21.17 -5.75
CA VAL A 133 7.97 -20.87 -6.66
C VAL A 133 7.62 -19.82 -7.73
N VAL A 134 6.34 -19.66 -8.04
CA VAL A 134 5.85 -18.67 -9.01
C VAL A 134 5.36 -17.44 -8.27
N CYS A 135 6.14 -16.37 -8.35
CA CYS A 135 5.81 -15.07 -7.78
C CYS A 135 6.73 -13.98 -8.35
N PHE A 136 6.44 -12.73 -8.01
CA PHE A 136 7.38 -11.65 -8.29
C PHE A 136 8.52 -11.64 -7.27
N PRO A 137 9.77 -11.32 -7.67
CA PRO A 137 10.93 -11.41 -6.77
C PRO A 137 10.77 -10.62 -5.47
N THR A 138 10.11 -9.46 -5.51
CA THR A 138 9.92 -8.61 -4.32
C THR A 138 8.84 -9.09 -3.36
N THR A 139 8.13 -10.18 -3.67
CA THR A 139 7.33 -10.93 -2.69
C THR A 139 8.24 -11.74 -1.77
N ILE A 140 9.33 -12.31 -2.28
CA ILE A 140 10.23 -13.22 -1.53
C ILE A 140 11.48 -12.52 -0.99
N ASN A 141 12.13 -11.66 -1.79
CA ASN A 141 13.38 -11.01 -1.40
C ASN A 141 13.34 -10.37 0.00
N PRO A 142 12.25 -9.73 0.44
CA PRO A 142 12.15 -9.17 1.79
C PRO A 142 12.24 -10.21 2.91
N LEU A 143 11.86 -11.48 2.69
CA LEU A 143 12.10 -12.54 3.67
C LEU A 143 13.60 -12.69 3.91
N ILE A 144 14.37 -12.87 2.82
CA ILE A 144 15.81 -13.08 2.87
C ILE A 144 16.53 -11.86 3.46
N GLN A 145 16.12 -10.63 3.04
CA GLN A 145 16.67 -9.38 3.56
C GLN A 145 16.46 -9.22 5.07
N ASN A 146 15.39 -9.80 5.61
CA ASN A 146 15.10 -9.79 7.04
C ASN A 146 15.67 -11.02 7.79
N GLY A 147 16.38 -11.91 7.10
CA GLY A 147 16.97 -13.12 7.69
C GLY A 147 15.99 -14.26 7.90
N PHE A 148 14.81 -14.20 7.26
CA PHE A 148 13.83 -15.29 7.25
C PHE A 148 14.13 -16.27 6.11
N GLU A 149 13.68 -17.51 6.26
CA GLU A 149 13.94 -18.58 5.30
C GLU A 149 12.68 -18.89 4.48
N PRO A 150 12.69 -18.69 3.14
CA PRO A 150 11.62 -19.15 2.28
C PRO A 150 11.65 -20.68 2.15
N VAL A 151 10.50 -21.32 2.33
CA VAL A 151 10.26 -22.74 2.09
C VAL A 151 9.36 -22.86 0.87
N PHE A 152 9.93 -23.30 -0.24
CA PHE A 152 9.22 -23.32 -1.50
C PHE A 152 8.27 -24.50 -1.64
N VAL A 153 7.10 -24.25 -2.22
CA VAL A 153 6.16 -25.23 -2.73
C VAL A 153 5.86 -24.94 -4.20
N ASP A 154 5.35 -25.92 -4.89
CA ASP A 154 4.94 -25.75 -6.29
C ASP A 154 3.60 -25.01 -6.40
N VAL A 155 3.17 -24.80 -7.65
CA VAL A 155 1.86 -24.25 -8.00
C VAL A 155 1.03 -25.28 -8.73
N THR A 156 -0.28 -25.17 -8.64
CA THR A 156 -1.22 -26.01 -9.40
C THR A 156 -1.57 -25.38 -10.74
N MET A 157 -1.56 -26.19 -11.81
CA MET A 157 -1.95 -25.74 -13.14
C MET A 157 -3.46 -25.95 -13.34
N PRO A 158 -4.13 -25.16 -14.19
CA PRO A 158 -3.59 -24.06 -15.02
C PRO A 158 -3.55 -22.69 -14.29
N ASN A 159 -4.05 -22.58 -13.06
CA ASN A 159 -4.35 -21.30 -12.41
C ASN A 159 -3.16 -20.70 -11.66
N LEU A 160 -2.03 -21.40 -11.58
CA LEU A 160 -0.82 -20.98 -10.86
C LEU A 160 -1.06 -20.69 -9.36
N HIS A 161 -2.02 -21.36 -8.76
CA HIS A 161 -2.28 -21.29 -7.32
C HIS A 161 -1.19 -22.00 -6.53
N ILE A 162 -0.87 -21.50 -5.35
CA ILE A 162 -0.03 -22.23 -4.40
C ILE A 162 -0.60 -23.63 -4.15
N ASP A 163 0.23 -24.66 -4.19
CA ASP A 163 -0.18 -26.05 -3.93
C ASP A 163 -0.45 -26.25 -2.42
N LEU A 164 -1.73 -26.20 -2.05
CA LEU A 164 -2.16 -26.33 -0.67
C LEU A 164 -1.95 -27.74 -0.09
N ASP A 165 -1.80 -28.79 -0.93
CA ASP A 165 -1.49 -30.15 -0.46
C ASP A 165 -0.03 -30.21 0.00
N GLN A 166 0.88 -29.61 -0.75
CA GLN A 166 2.28 -29.48 -0.35
C GLN A 166 2.42 -28.60 0.91
N VAL A 167 1.68 -27.47 0.98
CA VAL A 167 1.63 -26.64 2.19
C VAL A 167 1.24 -27.47 3.40
N GLU A 168 0.12 -28.18 3.33
CA GLU A 168 -0.36 -28.99 4.46
C GLU A 168 0.59 -30.12 4.82
N ALA A 169 1.22 -30.76 3.84
CA ALA A 169 2.21 -31.82 4.06
C ALA A 169 3.47 -31.30 4.81
N LEU A 170 3.96 -30.12 4.45
CA LEU A 170 5.07 -29.46 5.15
C LEU A 170 4.68 -29.12 6.59
N LEU A 171 3.52 -28.52 6.81
CA LEU A 171 3.04 -28.15 8.14
C LEU A 171 2.83 -29.37 9.05
N LYS A 172 2.35 -30.52 8.51
CA LYS A 172 2.24 -31.78 9.26
C LYS A 172 3.60 -32.35 9.68
N LYS A 173 4.65 -32.12 8.89
CA LYS A 173 6.02 -32.58 9.15
C LYS A 173 6.77 -31.65 10.13
N ASP A 174 6.40 -30.39 10.23
CA ASP A 174 7.07 -29.37 11.07
C ASP A 174 6.72 -29.54 12.55
N LYS A 175 7.29 -30.59 13.18
CA LYS A 175 7.07 -30.88 14.60
C LYS A 175 7.69 -29.84 15.53
N LYS A 176 8.73 -29.12 15.06
CA LYS A 176 9.41 -28.07 15.83
C LYS A 176 8.74 -26.70 15.72
N LYS A 177 7.70 -26.56 14.89
CA LYS A 177 7.01 -25.31 14.60
C LYS A 177 7.96 -24.18 14.15
N GLU A 178 8.92 -24.53 13.27
CA GLU A 178 9.84 -23.57 12.66
C GLU A 178 9.17 -22.72 11.58
N ILE A 179 8.12 -23.25 10.94
CA ILE A 179 7.31 -22.52 9.96
C ILE A 179 6.39 -21.58 10.73
N LYS A 180 6.58 -20.27 10.48
CA LYS A 180 5.86 -19.19 11.16
C LYS A 180 4.77 -18.56 10.31
N GLY A 181 4.83 -18.73 9.01
CA GLY A 181 3.83 -18.09 8.16
C GLY A 181 3.79 -18.60 6.74
N LEU A 182 2.80 -18.04 6.06
CA LEU A 182 2.55 -18.14 4.64
C LEU A 182 2.75 -16.76 4.02
N ILE A 183 3.41 -16.70 2.86
CA ILE A 183 3.46 -15.51 2.02
C ILE A 183 3.30 -15.92 0.56
N PHE A 184 2.37 -15.31 -0.14
CA PHE A 184 2.24 -15.48 -1.58
C PHE A 184 1.52 -14.32 -2.25
N ALA A 185 1.79 -14.12 -3.53
CA ALA A 185 1.06 -13.22 -4.39
C ALA A 185 -0.10 -13.98 -5.06
N HIS A 186 -1.24 -13.29 -5.21
CA HIS A 186 -2.34 -13.77 -6.05
C HIS A 186 -2.00 -13.51 -7.53
N VAL A 187 -1.22 -14.43 -8.11
CA VAL A 187 -0.69 -14.28 -9.47
C VAL A 187 -1.83 -14.08 -10.48
N LEU A 188 -1.72 -13.04 -11.31
CA LEU A 188 -2.75 -12.63 -12.28
C LEU A 188 -4.14 -12.38 -11.68
N GLY A 189 -4.21 -12.11 -10.38
CA GLY A 189 -5.46 -11.88 -9.67
C GLY A 189 -6.27 -13.14 -9.35
N ASN A 190 -5.70 -14.34 -9.52
CA ASN A 190 -6.35 -15.61 -9.22
C ASN A 190 -6.14 -16.02 -7.76
N PRO A 191 -7.18 -16.17 -6.94
CA PRO A 191 -7.05 -16.72 -5.59
C PRO A 191 -7.00 -18.26 -5.60
N PRO A 192 -6.21 -18.88 -4.69
CA PRO A 192 -6.42 -20.27 -4.32
C PRO A 192 -7.76 -20.45 -3.57
N ASP A 193 -8.04 -21.65 -3.09
CA ASP A 193 -9.12 -21.87 -2.11
C ASP A 193 -8.77 -21.14 -0.81
N MET A 194 -9.30 -19.91 -0.65
CA MET A 194 -9.02 -19.06 0.51
C MET A 194 -9.61 -19.61 1.80
N ASP A 195 -10.71 -20.37 1.75
CA ASP A 195 -11.27 -21.03 2.96
C ASP A 195 -10.27 -22.06 3.49
N ARG A 196 -9.65 -22.83 2.60
CA ARG A 196 -8.61 -23.79 2.96
C ARG A 196 -7.35 -23.07 3.46
N VAL A 197 -6.92 -22.00 2.80
CA VAL A 197 -5.80 -21.16 3.27
C VAL A 197 -6.05 -20.69 4.70
N MET A 198 -7.19 -20.06 4.96
CA MET A 198 -7.51 -19.52 6.29
C MET A 198 -7.69 -20.61 7.35
N SER A 199 -8.20 -21.79 6.96
CA SER A 199 -8.25 -22.96 7.82
C SER A 199 -6.85 -23.44 8.24
N LEU A 200 -5.89 -23.49 7.31
CA LEU A 200 -4.49 -23.86 7.59
C LEU A 200 -3.82 -22.79 8.47
N VAL A 201 -3.99 -21.51 8.14
CA VAL A 201 -3.46 -20.38 8.93
C VAL A 201 -3.93 -20.48 10.38
N LYS A 202 -5.23 -20.70 10.60
CA LYS A 202 -5.80 -20.83 11.95
C LYS A 202 -5.33 -22.10 12.67
N LYS A 203 -5.36 -23.24 11.99
CA LYS A 203 -5.00 -24.57 12.55
C LYS A 203 -3.54 -24.62 13.04
N TYR A 204 -2.64 -24.01 12.31
CA TYR A 204 -1.20 -24.06 12.59
C TYR A 204 -0.66 -22.76 13.21
N ASP A 205 -1.54 -21.81 13.55
CA ASP A 205 -1.21 -20.49 14.11
C ASP A 205 -0.15 -19.73 13.28
N LEU A 206 -0.36 -19.68 11.98
CA LEU A 206 0.55 -19.02 11.02
C LEU A 206 0.26 -17.53 10.90
N ILE A 207 1.28 -16.74 10.57
CA ILE A 207 1.14 -15.40 10.05
C ILE A 207 0.84 -15.51 8.56
N PHE A 208 -0.22 -14.86 8.08
CA PHE A 208 -0.50 -14.77 6.66
C PHE A 208 -0.15 -13.39 6.11
N LEU A 209 0.87 -13.35 5.25
CA LEU A 209 1.31 -12.18 4.49
C LEU A 209 0.74 -12.28 3.07
N GLU A 210 -0.19 -11.41 2.75
CA GLU A 210 -0.95 -11.47 1.50
C GLU A 210 -0.47 -10.41 0.52
N ASP A 211 0.20 -10.82 -0.56
CA ASP A 211 0.57 -9.91 -1.65
C ASP A 211 -0.56 -9.84 -2.67
N SER A 212 -1.31 -8.75 -2.67
CA SER A 212 -2.43 -8.51 -3.58
C SER A 212 -2.12 -7.46 -4.66
N CYS A 213 -0.85 -7.25 -5.01
CA CYS A 213 -0.43 -6.29 -6.03
C CYS A 213 -1.10 -6.56 -7.39
N ASP A 214 -1.29 -7.82 -7.76
CA ASP A 214 -1.94 -8.24 -9.00
C ASP A 214 -3.45 -8.53 -8.85
N ALA A 215 -4.04 -8.29 -7.68
CA ALA A 215 -5.37 -8.81 -7.36
C ALA A 215 -6.40 -7.76 -6.92
N LEU A 216 -6.09 -6.47 -7.06
CA LEU A 216 -7.01 -5.41 -6.66
C LEU A 216 -8.32 -5.49 -7.44
N GLY A 217 -9.43 -5.74 -6.72
CA GLY A 217 -10.76 -5.94 -7.27
C GLY A 217 -11.13 -7.41 -7.55
N SER A 218 -10.21 -8.35 -7.36
CA SER A 218 -10.54 -9.78 -7.32
C SER A 218 -11.17 -10.14 -5.97
N THR A 219 -12.03 -11.17 -5.97
CA THR A 219 -12.75 -11.61 -4.78
C THR A 219 -12.74 -13.13 -4.66
N TRP A 220 -12.86 -13.61 -3.42
CA TRP A 220 -13.21 -14.97 -3.09
C TRP A 220 -14.52 -14.95 -2.32
N LYS A 221 -15.61 -15.55 -2.88
CA LYS A 221 -16.95 -15.53 -2.27
C LYS A 221 -17.38 -14.13 -1.80
N ASP A 222 -17.24 -13.16 -2.70
CA ASP A 222 -17.55 -11.72 -2.47
C ASP A 222 -16.62 -10.99 -1.49
N GLU A 223 -15.69 -11.68 -0.83
CA GLU A 223 -14.67 -11.05 0.02
C GLU A 223 -13.45 -10.65 -0.82
N LYS A 224 -13.00 -9.42 -0.68
CA LYS A 224 -11.91 -8.86 -1.50
C LYS A 224 -10.57 -9.51 -1.17
N LEU A 225 -9.78 -9.83 -2.21
CA LEU A 225 -8.37 -10.18 -2.00
C LEU A 225 -7.61 -8.97 -1.48
N GLY A 226 -6.68 -9.21 -0.56
CA GLY A 226 -6.03 -8.17 0.23
C GLY A 226 -6.72 -7.94 1.59
N SER A 227 -7.89 -8.54 1.84
CA SER A 227 -8.56 -8.48 3.14
C SER A 227 -8.27 -9.66 4.06
N PHE A 228 -7.76 -10.78 3.55
CA PHE A 228 -7.57 -12.03 4.29
C PHE A 228 -6.31 -12.04 5.16
N GLY A 229 -5.19 -11.51 4.68
CA GLY A 229 -3.91 -11.54 5.38
C GLY A 229 -3.92 -10.81 6.73
N ASP A 230 -3.11 -11.26 7.68
CA ASP A 230 -2.78 -10.48 8.88
C ASP A 230 -2.21 -9.11 8.49
N ILE A 231 -1.39 -9.11 7.42
CA ILE A 231 -0.87 -7.93 6.75
C ILE A 231 -0.96 -8.19 5.24
N SER A 232 -1.44 -7.21 4.49
CA SER A 232 -1.56 -7.31 3.03
C SER A 232 -0.91 -6.12 2.32
N THR A 233 -0.54 -6.32 1.06
CA THR A 233 0.10 -5.28 0.25
C THR A 233 -0.62 -5.08 -1.08
N CYS A 234 -0.52 -3.86 -1.61
CA CYS A 234 -0.94 -3.48 -2.96
C CYS A 234 0.13 -2.63 -3.63
N SER A 235 0.09 -2.60 -4.97
CA SER A 235 0.95 -1.74 -5.79
C SER A 235 0.13 -0.83 -6.69
N PHE A 236 0.66 0.38 -6.91
CA PHE A 236 0.09 1.39 -7.80
C PHE A 236 1.02 1.74 -8.95
N PHE A 237 1.91 0.81 -9.31
CA PHE A 237 2.71 0.87 -10.52
C PHE A 237 1.81 0.87 -11.77
N PRO A 238 2.19 1.49 -12.90
CA PRO A 238 1.34 1.63 -14.07
C PRO A 238 0.76 0.34 -14.67
N ALA A 239 1.39 -0.82 -14.42
CA ALA A 239 0.90 -2.10 -14.90
C ALA A 239 -0.30 -2.64 -14.10
N HIS A 240 -0.51 -2.16 -12.87
CA HIS A 240 -1.56 -2.65 -11.98
C HIS A 240 -2.93 -2.00 -12.22
N HIS A 241 -3.89 -2.32 -11.38
CA HIS A 241 -5.32 -2.00 -11.58
C HIS A 241 -5.64 -0.51 -11.46
N MET A 242 -4.91 0.22 -10.64
CA MET A 242 -4.88 1.68 -10.57
C MET A 242 -3.44 2.15 -10.44
N SER A 243 -3.15 3.40 -10.77
CA SER A 243 -1.78 3.90 -10.77
C SER A 243 -1.65 5.26 -10.09
N MET A 244 -0.50 5.47 -9.47
CA MET A 244 -0.05 6.77 -8.94
C MET A 244 1.26 7.22 -9.60
N GLY A 245 1.65 6.57 -10.73
CA GLY A 245 2.98 6.61 -11.32
C GLY A 245 3.90 5.59 -10.66
N GLU A 246 4.17 5.78 -9.38
CA GLU A 246 4.73 4.82 -8.43
C GLU A 246 3.95 4.93 -7.12
N GLY A 247 3.87 3.82 -6.36
CA GLY A 247 3.21 3.79 -5.08
C GLY A 247 2.97 2.35 -4.61
N GLY A 248 2.82 2.18 -3.30
CA GLY A 248 2.46 0.91 -2.70
C GLY A 248 1.69 1.12 -1.40
N PHE A 249 1.10 0.06 -0.90
CA PHE A 249 0.23 0.13 0.27
C PHE A 249 0.40 -1.13 1.13
N VAL A 250 0.42 -0.94 2.43
CA VAL A 250 0.38 -2.02 3.41
C VAL A 250 -0.87 -1.86 4.26
N ALA A 251 -1.68 -2.90 4.35
CA ALA A 251 -2.94 -2.88 5.11
C ALA A 251 -2.94 -3.91 6.24
N THR A 252 -3.61 -3.59 7.34
CA THR A 252 -3.78 -4.48 8.50
C THR A 252 -4.99 -4.07 9.32
N ASN A 253 -5.60 -5.01 10.08
CA ASN A 253 -6.63 -4.70 11.06
C ASN A 253 -6.05 -4.48 12.46
N ASN A 254 -4.72 -4.50 12.59
CA ASN A 254 -4.06 -4.38 13.88
C ASN A 254 -3.39 -3.02 14.07
N ASN A 255 -3.88 -2.24 15.02
CA ASN A 255 -3.33 -0.90 15.29
C ASN A 255 -1.87 -0.90 15.77
N GLN A 256 -1.43 -1.94 16.49
CA GLN A 256 -0.03 -2.03 16.94
C GLN A 256 0.90 -2.29 15.75
N VAL A 257 0.49 -3.19 14.85
CA VAL A 257 1.19 -3.44 13.58
C VAL A 257 1.24 -2.15 12.74
N ARG A 258 0.13 -1.42 12.62
CA ARG A 258 0.09 -0.13 11.92
C ARG A 258 1.10 0.87 12.49
N LEU A 259 1.18 1.01 13.81
CA LEU A 259 2.13 1.92 14.46
C LEU A 259 3.58 1.52 14.17
N ALA A 260 3.87 0.22 14.20
CA ALA A 260 5.20 -0.31 13.89
C ALA A 260 5.56 -0.08 12.41
N LEU A 261 4.62 -0.35 11.48
CA LEU A 261 4.78 -0.07 10.06
C LEU A 261 5.09 1.42 9.80
N ALA A 262 4.34 2.33 10.45
CA ALA A 262 4.58 3.76 10.33
C ALA A 262 5.96 4.18 10.86
N ALA A 263 6.40 3.60 11.98
CA ALA A 263 7.72 3.86 12.55
C ALA A 263 8.84 3.41 11.59
N ILE A 264 8.76 2.17 11.07
CA ILE A 264 9.78 1.62 10.15
C ILE A 264 9.81 2.40 8.83
N ARG A 265 8.65 2.78 8.27
CA ARG A 265 8.56 3.63 7.08
C ARG A 265 9.27 4.97 7.26
N ASP A 266 9.27 5.51 8.49
CA ASP A 266 9.83 6.79 8.89
C ASP A 266 11.14 6.62 9.70
N TRP A 267 12.12 5.94 9.16
CA TRP A 267 13.48 5.72 9.70
C TRP A 267 13.56 4.95 11.01
N GLY A 268 12.52 4.28 11.47
CA GLY A 268 12.46 3.59 12.77
C GLY A 268 12.26 4.54 13.95
N ARG A 269 11.61 5.68 13.74
CA ARG A 269 11.34 6.68 14.78
C ARG A 269 10.44 6.15 15.88
N ALA A 270 10.78 6.47 17.13
CA ALA A 270 9.95 6.22 18.31
C ALA A 270 8.70 7.12 18.35
N CYS A 271 7.92 7.17 17.27
CA CYS A 271 6.73 8.00 17.18
C CYS A 271 5.48 7.11 17.11
N TYR A 272 4.86 6.88 18.26
CA TYR A 272 3.71 5.99 18.43
C TYR A 272 2.41 6.74 18.76
N CYS A 273 2.35 8.01 18.38
CA CYS A 273 1.16 8.81 18.66
C CYS A 273 -0.04 8.35 17.80
N ASN A 274 -1.23 8.42 18.38
CA ASN A 274 -2.50 8.17 17.69
C ASN A 274 -2.92 9.32 16.76
N SER A 275 -1.95 10.05 16.16
CA SER A 275 -2.22 11.17 15.27
C SER A 275 -2.99 10.78 13.99
N ASN A 276 -3.18 9.49 13.75
CA ASN A 276 -3.95 8.94 12.64
C ASN A 276 -5.41 8.62 13.00
N LYS A 277 -5.97 9.19 14.07
CA LYS A 277 -7.42 9.14 14.27
C LYS A 277 -8.11 9.86 13.10
N PRO A 278 -9.25 9.34 12.60
CA PRO A 278 -10.05 10.05 11.62
C PRO A 278 -10.31 11.49 12.09
N GLY A 279 -10.00 12.47 11.25
CA GLY A 279 -10.11 13.90 11.58
C GLY A 279 -8.84 14.57 12.11
N ASN A 280 -7.79 13.84 12.46
CA ASN A 280 -6.52 14.43 12.92
C ASN A 280 -5.48 14.44 11.78
N VAL A 281 -5.63 15.38 10.86
CA VAL A 281 -4.89 15.48 9.59
C VAL A 281 -3.55 16.21 9.73
N THR A 282 -3.22 16.69 10.93
CA THR A 282 -2.01 17.49 11.18
C THR A 282 -0.86 16.60 11.58
N GLY A 283 -0.05 16.19 10.61
CA GLY A 283 1.20 15.48 10.89
C GLY A 283 2.12 16.30 11.81
N GLY A 284 2.47 15.72 12.94
CA GLY A 284 3.63 16.13 13.72
C GLY A 284 3.50 17.35 14.65
N THR A 285 2.57 18.27 14.42
CA THR A 285 2.42 19.48 15.26
C THR A 285 1.35 19.36 16.33
N ALA A 286 0.42 18.43 16.20
CA ALA A 286 -0.77 18.31 17.07
C ALA A 286 -0.70 17.15 18.05
N CYS A 287 0.42 16.41 18.17
CA CYS A 287 0.45 15.27 19.09
C CYS A 287 0.53 15.68 20.57
N GLY A 288 0.84 16.94 20.89
CA GLY A 288 0.99 17.43 22.26
C GLY A 288 2.15 16.82 23.06
N MET A 289 2.77 15.76 22.52
CA MET A 289 3.79 14.96 23.20
C MET A 289 5.16 14.99 22.51
N ARG A 290 5.37 15.96 21.63
CA ARG A 290 6.62 16.03 20.84
C ARG A 290 7.85 16.20 21.72
N PHE A 291 7.75 17.09 22.68
CA PHE A 291 8.83 17.40 23.62
C PHE A 291 8.47 16.84 24.99
N GLY A 292 9.38 16.11 25.60
CA GLY A 292 9.17 15.51 26.92
C GLY A 292 10.40 14.79 27.44
N ALA A 293 10.31 14.27 28.65
CA ALA A 293 11.35 13.44 29.31
C ALA A 293 11.32 12.02 28.75
N TRP A 294 11.81 11.84 27.54
CA TRP A 294 11.75 10.56 26.80
C TRP A 294 12.77 9.52 27.25
N PHE A 295 13.77 9.93 28.02
CA PHE A 295 14.79 9.04 28.57
C PHE A 295 14.49 8.76 30.04
N PRO A 296 14.13 7.52 30.42
CA PRO A 296 13.75 7.19 31.80
C PRO A 296 14.82 7.52 32.85
N GLU A 297 16.08 7.45 32.43
CA GLU A 297 17.25 7.68 33.31
C GLU A 297 17.68 9.16 33.38
N GLN A 298 17.12 10.01 32.52
CA GLN A 298 17.46 11.44 32.35
C GLN A 298 16.20 12.30 32.29
N LYS A 299 15.39 12.25 33.37
CA LYS A 299 14.05 12.88 33.41
C LYS A 299 14.06 14.39 33.27
N ASP A 300 15.19 15.05 33.55
CA ASP A 300 15.35 16.48 33.44
C ASP A 300 15.66 16.95 32.02
N ILE A 301 15.94 16.03 31.11
CA ILE A 301 16.23 16.37 29.72
C ILE A 301 14.95 16.31 28.90
N ILE A 302 14.51 17.47 28.42
CA ILE A 302 13.41 17.58 27.45
C ILE A 302 13.96 17.37 26.04
N PHE A 303 13.44 16.35 25.36
CA PHE A 303 13.94 15.95 24.05
C PHE A 303 12.79 15.85 23.03
N ASP A 304 13.08 16.11 21.73
CA ASP A 304 12.12 15.87 20.65
C ASP A 304 12.13 14.38 20.25
N HIS A 305 11.09 13.63 20.61
CA HIS A 305 11.01 12.19 20.35
C HIS A 305 11.13 11.81 18.86
N ARG A 306 10.97 12.76 17.94
CA ARG A 306 11.17 12.50 16.50
C ARG A 306 12.62 12.24 16.12
N TYR A 307 13.55 12.52 17.04
CA TYR A 307 14.98 12.21 16.90
C TYR A 307 15.41 11.02 17.75
N ILE A 308 14.46 10.25 18.27
CA ILE A 308 14.71 8.95 18.90
C ILE A 308 14.38 7.88 17.86
N PHE A 309 15.32 6.99 17.59
CA PHE A 309 15.18 5.88 16.64
C PHE A 309 15.33 4.59 17.41
N ASP A 310 14.21 3.86 17.56
CA ASP A 310 14.15 2.62 18.36
C ASP A 310 14.51 1.40 17.51
N GLU A 311 14.32 1.50 16.19
CA GLU A 311 14.42 0.39 15.25
C GLU A 311 15.17 0.81 13.99
N ILE A 312 15.66 -0.20 13.26
CA ILE A 312 16.18 0.03 11.91
C ILE A 312 14.99 0.24 10.98
N GLY A 313 14.91 1.41 10.40
CA GLY A 313 13.83 1.77 9.48
C GLY A 313 14.32 2.35 8.17
N TYR A 314 13.36 2.70 7.31
CA TYR A 314 13.59 3.16 5.94
C TYR A 314 12.98 4.55 5.71
N ASN A 315 13.39 5.21 4.64
CA ASN A 315 12.64 6.33 4.08
C ASN A 315 11.95 5.87 2.78
N ILE A 316 10.79 5.26 2.92
CA ILE A 316 10.01 4.72 1.81
C ILE A 316 8.63 5.38 1.69
N LYS A 317 8.55 6.64 2.14
CA LYS A 317 7.35 7.46 1.98
C LYS A 317 7.14 7.85 0.52
N PRO A 318 5.89 7.92 0.05
CA PRO A 318 5.56 8.50 -1.24
C PRO A 318 5.64 10.03 -1.19
N LEU A 319 5.55 10.66 -2.36
CA LEU A 319 5.29 12.08 -2.49
C LEU A 319 3.79 12.36 -2.33
N GLU A 320 3.45 13.55 -1.84
CA GLU A 320 2.06 13.99 -1.65
C GLU A 320 1.28 14.03 -2.98
N LEU A 321 1.94 14.41 -4.08
CA LEU A 321 1.32 14.45 -5.40
C LEU A 321 0.89 13.06 -5.91
N GLN A 322 1.61 11.99 -5.53
CA GLN A 322 1.23 10.62 -5.88
C GLN A 322 -0.11 10.26 -5.23
N ALA A 323 -0.27 10.55 -3.95
CA ALA A 323 -1.52 10.34 -3.23
C ALA A 323 -2.67 11.19 -3.80
N ALA A 324 -2.41 12.43 -4.19
CA ALA A 324 -3.41 13.28 -4.85
C ALA A 324 -3.92 12.65 -6.16
N MET A 325 -3.03 12.06 -6.96
CA MET A 325 -3.40 11.30 -8.16
C MET A 325 -4.16 10.02 -7.81
N GLY A 326 -3.71 9.29 -6.78
CA GLY A 326 -4.33 8.06 -6.31
C GLY A 326 -5.76 8.24 -5.86
N LEU A 327 -6.09 9.34 -5.16
CA LEU A 327 -7.46 9.68 -4.78
C LEU A 327 -8.38 9.86 -6.00
N GLU A 328 -7.89 10.44 -7.09
CA GLU A 328 -8.67 10.55 -8.32
C GLU A 328 -8.81 9.20 -9.04
N GLN A 329 -7.80 8.35 -8.97
CA GLN A 329 -7.87 6.97 -9.50
C GLN A 329 -8.85 6.10 -8.73
N LEU A 330 -8.85 6.20 -7.38
CA LEU A 330 -9.76 5.44 -6.53
C LEU A 330 -11.23 5.72 -6.87
N LYS A 331 -11.59 6.95 -7.21
CA LYS A 331 -12.94 7.32 -7.67
C LYS A 331 -13.36 6.66 -8.98
N LYS A 332 -12.42 6.13 -9.76
CA LYS A 332 -12.66 5.48 -11.06
C LYS A 332 -12.50 3.96 -11.02
N ILE A 333 -12.17 3.39 -9.88
CA ILE A 333 -11.72 2.00 -9.80
C ILE A 333 -12.80 1.02 -10.28
N ASP A 334 -14.06 1.22 -9.91
CA ASP A 334 -15.17 0.37 -10.33
C ASP A 334 -15.37 0.41 -11.85
N TYR A 335 -15.33 1.62 -12.44
CA TYR A 335 -15.38 1.77 -13.90
C TYR A 335 -14.23 1.03 -14.59
N MET A 336 -13.01 1.13 -14.04
CA MET A 336 -11.85 0.45 -14.62
C MET A 336 -11.97 -1.08 -14.51
N HIS A 337 -12.48 -1.60 -13.40
CA HIS A 337 -12.74 -3.03 -13.21
C HIS A 337 -13.79 -3.54 -14.19
N ASP A 338 -14.90 -2.84 -14.34
CA ASP A 338 -15.98 -3.23 -15.26
C ASP A 338 -15.48 -3.24 -16.72
N ARG A 339 -14.68 -2.25 -17.11
CA ARG A 339 -14.08 -2.22 -18.46
C ARG A 339 -13.11 -3.39 -18.69
N ARG A 340 -12.30 -3.79 -17.68
CA ARG A 340 -11.43 -4.97 -17.78
C ARG A 340 -12.24 -6.25 -17.92
N LYS A 341 -13.29 -6.44 -17.12
CA LYS A 341 -14.19 -7.60 -17.22
C LYS A 341 -14.85 -7.70 -18.61
N GLN A 342 -15.34 -6.58 -19.14
CA GLN A 342 -15.93 -6.51 -20.50
C GLN A 342 -14.88 -6.86 -21.57
N ASN A 343 -13.69 -6.29 -21.48
CA ASN A 343 -12.60 -6.55 -22.42
C ASN A 343 -12.16 -8.01 -22.36
N PHE A 344 -12.00 -8.57 -21.17
CA PHE A 344 -11.66 -9.99 -20.98
C PHE A 344 -12.71 -10.91 -21.63
N LYS A 345 -13.99 -10.69 -21.35
CA LYS A 345 -15.07 -11.47 -21.96
C LYS A 345 -15.01 -11.43 -23.49
N ARG A 346 -14.84 -10.23 -24.06
CA ARG A 346 -14.74 -10.06 -25.52
C ARG A 346 -13.51 -10.76 -26.10
N MET A 347 -12.35 -10.65 -25.46
CA MET A 347 -11.13 -11.34 -25.90
C MET A 347 -11.31 -12.86 -25.82
N HIS A 348 -11.87 -13.36 -24.74
CA HIS A 348 -12.14 -14.79 -24.56
C HIS A 348 -13.06 -15.33 -25.67
N GLU A 349 -14.15 -14.63 -26.00
CA GLU A 349 -15.06 -14.99 -27.08
C GLU A 349 -14.40 -15.04 -28.46
N ILE A 350 -13.39 -14.19 -28.71
CA ILE A 350 -12.64 -14.16 -29.97
C ILE A 350 -11.60 -15.28 -30.02
N MET A 351 -10.89 -15.52 -28.92
CA MET A 351 -9.79 -16.50 -28.87
C MET A 351 -10.26 -17.94 -28.72
N SER A 352 -11.51 -18.17 -28.29
CA SER A 352 -12.11 -19.51 -28.18
C SER A 352 -12.72 -20.04 -29.50
N LYS A 353 -12.66 -19.25 -30.57
CA LYS A 353 -13.07 -19.64 -31.94
C LYS A 353 -11.90 -20.18 -32.73
#